data_5bef57bcbb091005fbd833cf8f8f4477
#
_entry.id   5bef57bcbb091005fbd833cf8f8f4477
#
_cell.length_a   1.000
_cell.length_b   1.000
_cell.length_c   1.000
_cell.angle_alpha   90.00
_cell.angle_beta   90.00
_cell.angle_gamma   90.00
#
_symmetry.space_group_name_H-M   'P 1'
#
loop_
_entity.id
_entity.type
_entity.pdbx_description
1 polymer ?
#
loop_
_entity_poly.entity_id
_entity_poly.type
_entity_poly.pdbx_seq_one_letter_code
_entity_poly.pdbx_strand_id
1 'polypeptide(L)'
;MDFGYSLGVLHHIPRTFEGIKACVAKLKPGAPLLLYLYYAFDNRALWFAILWKISDVLRQIVSTFPYVMRFWMSQLIALFIYLPLSKSSLLLSKLGFNVSSFPLSYYMHQSFYTMRTDALDRFGTRLEQRYTKAEIEEMMKRAGLVGIRFSDSAPFWCAVGYKEKVQE
;
A
#
# COMPACT_ATOMS: atom_id res chain seq x y z
N MET A 1 20.05 -8.09 -14.81
CA MET A 1 18.75 -7.72 -15.39
C MET A 1 18.81 -6.25 -15.77
N ASP A 2 18.18 -5.88 -16.90
CA ASP A 2 18.21 -4.50 -17.40
C ASP A 2 17.11 -3.62 -16.81
N PHE A 3 16.16 -4.24 -16.09
CA PHE A 3 15.06 -3.60 -15.38
C PHE A 3 14.54 -4.51 -14.27
N GLY A 4 14.12 -3.93 -13.17
CA GLY A 4 13.44 -4.64 -12.08
C GLY A 4 12.21 -3.88 -11.59
N TYR A 5 11.22 -4.60 -11.08
CA TYR A 5 10.09 -3.99 -10.38
C TYR A 5 9.60 -4.84 -9.22
N SER A 6 9.07 -4.19 -8.20
CA SER A 6 8.36 -4.80 -7.09
C SER A 6 7.21 -3.87 -6.67
N LEU A 7 5.99 -4.30 -6.95
CA LEU A 7 4.80 -3.49 -6.76
C LEU A 7 3.87 -4.14 -5.73
N GLY A 8 3.78 -3.56 -4.53
CA GLY A 8 2.87 -4.02 -3.49
C GLY A 8 3.26 -5.36 -2.85
N VAL A 9 4.54 -5.73 -2.80
CA VAL A 9 4.99 -7.04 -2.32
C VAL A 9 5.92 -6.95 -1.11
N LEU A 10 6.99 -6.16 -1.20
CA LEU A 10 8.07 -6.22 -0.20
C LEU A 10 7.70 -5.70 1.19
N HIS A 11 6.59 -4.99 1.34
CA HIS A 11 6.09 -4.58 2.65
C HIS A 11 5.35 -5.70 3.41
N HIS A 12 5.17 -6.87 2.78
CA HIS A 12 4.62 -8.07 3.41
C HIS A 12 5.69 -9.06 3.87
N ILE A 13 6.97 -8.74 3.72
CA ILE A 13 8.06 -9.57 4.23
C ILE A 13 8.68 -8.94 5.48
N PRO A 14 9.20 -9.74 6.44
CA PRO A 14 9.71 -9.21 7.70
C PRO A 14 10.88 -8.24 7.57
N ARG A 15 11.68 -8.38 6.51
CA ARG A 15 12.89 -7.59 6.26
C ARG A 15 12.80 -6.91 4.90
N THR A 16 11.96 -5.90 4.78
CA THR A 16 11.73 -5.16 3.53
C THR A 16 13.02 -4.64 2.90
N PHE A 17 13.92 -4.08 3.71
CA PHE A 17 15.21 -3.59 3.22
C PHE A 17 16.05 -4.69 2.56
N GLU A 18 16.13 -5.87 3.16
CA GLU A 18 16.87 -7.00 2.57
C GLU A 18 16.23 -7.47 1.25
N GLY A 19 14.90 -7.39 1.16
CA GLY A 19 14.18 -7.64 -0.10
C GLY A 19 14.55 -6.64 -1.20
N ILE A 20 14.59 -5.34 -0.89
CA ILE A 20 15.03 -4.30 -1.83
C ILE A 20 16.47 -4.56 -2.26
N LYS A 21 17.37 -4.82 -1.32
CA LYS A 21 18.79 -5.12 -1.58
C LYS A 21 18.96 -6.33 -2.49
N ALA A 22 18.19 -7.39 -2.25
CA ALA A 22 18.20 -8.59 -3.11
C ALA A 22 17.73 -8.29 -4.54
N CYS A 23 16.73 -7.44 -4.72
CA CYS A 23 16.29 -6.97 -6.04
C CYS A 23 17.41 -6.18 -6.75
N VAL A 24 18.03 -5.22 -6.05
CA VAL A 24 19.12 -4.39 -6.59
C VAL A 24 20.34 -5.23 -6.97
N ALA A 25 20.66 -6.28 -6.20
CA ALA A 25 21.76 -7.18 -6.51
C ALA A 25 21.62 -7.85 -7.88
N LYS A 26 20.40 -8.09 -8.35
CA LYS A 26 20.11 -8.73 -9.65
C LYS A 26 20.13 -7.76 -10.83
N LEU A 27 20.17 -6.46 -10.58
CA LEU A 27 20.22 -5.45 -11.64
C LEU A 27 21.65 -5.28 -12.17
N LYS A 28 21.76 -4.93 -13.44
CA LYS A 28 23.00 -4.42 -14.02
C LYS A 28 23.29 -3.01 -13.52
N PRO A 29 24.56 -2.56 -13.47
CA PRO A 29 24.90 -1.17 -13.20
C PRO A 29 24.12 -0.21 -14.12
N GLY A 30 23.50 0.83 -13.56
CA GLY A 30 22.67 1.78 -14.27
C GLY A 30 21.23 1.33 -14.57
N ALA A 31 20.86 0.08 -14.27
CA ALA A 31 19.51 -0.42 -14.50
C ALA A 31 18.51 0.12 -13.46
N PRO A 32 17.26 0.45 -13.86
CA PRO A 32 16.24 0.96 -12.96
C PRO A 32 15.54 -0.13 -12.13
N LEU A 33 15.16 0.24 -10.90
CA LEU A 33 14.20 -0.46 -10.06
C LEU A 33 12.96 0.41 -9.85
N LEU A 34 11.80 -0.10 -10.25
CA LEU A 34 10.50 0.48 -9.90
C LEU A 34 9.98 -0.20 -8.63
N LEU A 35 9.75 0.59 -7.58
CA LEU A 35 9.34 0.11 -6.27
C LEU A 35 8.02 0.77 -5.86
N TYR A 36 7.06 -0.02 -5.38
CA TYR A 36 5.89 0.45 -4.67
C TYR A 36 5.75 -0.30 -3.34
N LEU A 37 5.80 0.46 -2.25
CA LEU A 37 5.52 -0.01 -0.90
C LEU A 37 4.28 0.72 -0.36
N TYR A 38 3.56 0.10 0.58
CA TYR A 38 2.45 0.79 1.23
C TYR A 38 2.97 1.97 2.04
N TYR A 39 2.39 3.14 1.81
CA TYR A 39 2.80 4.38 2.45
C TYR A 39 2.13 4.61 3.80
N ALA A 40 2.82 5.33 4.69
CA ALA A 40 2.41 5.58 6.08
C ALA A 40 1.43 6.75 6.25
N PHE A 41 0.81 7.24 5.16
CA PHE A 41 -0.13 8.39 5.15
C PHE A 41 0.49 9.71 5.60
N ASP A 42 1.80 9.88 5.44
CA ASP A 42 2.57 11.07 5.79
C ASP A 42 2.14 12.34 5.02
N ASN A 43 1.37 12.19 3.95
CA ASN A 43 0.75 13.28 3.20
C ASN A 43 -0.77 13.46 3.47
N ARG A 44 -1.31 12.81 4.52
CA ARG A 44 -2.74 12.87 4.86
C ARG A 44 -3.00 13.62 6.16
N ALA A 45 -4.23 14.13 6.31
CA ALA A 45 -4.67 14.77 7.55
C ALA A 45 -4.65 13.78 8.74
N LEU A 46 -4.39 14.29 9.96
CA LEU A 46 -4.25 13.50 11.18
C LEU A 46 -5.45 12.58 11.44
N TRP A 47 -6.69 13.06 11.21
CA TRP A 47 -7.90 12.26 11.40
C TRP A 47 -7.90 10.98 10.55
N PHE A 48 -7.36 11.06 9.33
CA PHE A 48 -7.24 9.91 8.43
C PHE A 48 -6.25 8.88 8.99
N ALA A 49 -5.11 9.34 9.51
CA ALA A 49 -4.11 8.47 10.14
C ALA A 49 -4.67 7.77 11.39
N ILE A 50 -5.50 8.46 12.19
CA ILE A 50 -6.19 7.88 13.34
C ILE A 50 -7.17 6.79 12.90
N LEU A 51 -8.03 7.10 11.93
CA LEU A 51 -9.00 6.13 11.39
C LEU A 51 -8.30 4.89 10.84
N TRP A 52 -7.20 5.11 10.11
CA TRP A 52 -6.40 4.01 9.61
C TRP A 52 -5.82 3.17 10.75
N LYS A 53 -5.31 3.79 11.82
CA LYS A 53 -4.74 3.10 12.98
C LYS A 53 -5.77 2.23 13.71
N ILE A 54 -7.01 2.70 13.84
CA ILE A 54 -8.14 1.91 14.37
C ILE A 54 -8.38 0.68 13.47
N SER A 55 -8.45 0.90 12.16
CA SER A 55 -8.60 -0.18 11.17
C SER A 55 -7.44 -1.19 11.23
N ASP A 56 -6.22 -0.73 11.54
CA ASP A 56 -5.06 -1.60 11.66
C ASP A 56 -5.10 -2.48 12.92
N VAL A 57 -5.57 -1.95 14.03
CA VAL A 57 -5.82 -2.75 15.25
C VAL A 57 -6.84 -3.85 14.96
N LEU A 58 -7.95 -3.51 14.27
CA LEU A 58 -8.94 -4.51 13.84
C LEU A 58 -8.31 -5.58 12.92
N ARG A 59 -7.48 -5.18 11.97
CA ARG A 59 -6.72 -6.09 11.11
C ARG A 59 -5.86 -7.04 11.92
N GLN A 60 -5.09 -6.51 12.89
CA GLN A 60 -4.23 -7.33 13.74
C GLN A 60 -5.02 -8.41 14.48
N ILE A 61 -6.18 -8.06 15.03
CA ILE A 61 -7.07 -9.02 15.71
C ILE A 61 -7.60 -10.06 14.72
N VAL A 62 -8.21 -9.63 13.63
CA VAL A 62 -8.84 -10.53 12.64
C VAL A 62 -7.80 -11.47 12.01
N SER A 63 -6.59 -10.97 11.73
CA SER A 63 -5.52 -11.76 11.10
C SER A 63 -5.02 -12.94 11.96
N THR A 64 -5.28 -12.94 13.25
CA THR A 64 -4.92 -14.08 14.15
C THR A 64 -5.89 -15.23 14.07
N PHE A 65 -7.11 -15.00 13.58
CA PHE A 65 -8.15 -16.03 13.53
C PHE A 65 -7.85 -17.13 12.49
N PRO A 66 -8.42 -18.33 12.63
CA PRO A 66 -8.41 -19.34 11.58
C PRO A 66 -9.03 -18.83 10.28
N TYR A 67 -8.62 -19.40 9.15
CA TYR A 67 -9.03 -18.90 7.82
C TYR A 67 -10.55 -18.71 7.66
N VAL A 68 -11.35 -19.68 8.12
CA VAL A 68 -12.82 -19.62 8.00
C VAL A 68 -13.39 -18.40 8.74
N MET A 69 -12.89 -18.12 9.96
CA MET A 69 -13.33 -16.95 10.72
C MET A 69 -12.87 -15.64 10.05
N ARG A 70 -11.62 -15.58 9.58
CA ARG A 70 -11.11 -14.43 8.82
C ARG A 70 -11.97 -14.15 7.59
N PHE A 71 -12.30 -15.20 6.85
CA PHE A 71 -13.16 -15.09 5.68
C PHE A 71 -14.50 -14.45 6.04
N TRP A 72 -15.24 -15.00 7.00
CA TRP A 72 -16.54 -14.47 7.39
C TRP A 72 -16.48 -13.07 8.00
N MET A 73 -15.49 -12.80 8.85
CA MET A 73 -15.28 -11.44 9.38
C MET A 73 -15.03 -10.42 8.26
N SER A 74 -14.24 -10.77 7.26
CA SER A 74 -13.99 -9.90 6.12
C SER A 74 -15.25 -9.65 5.27
N GLN A 75 -16.13 -10.68 5.12
CA GLN A 75 -17.43 -10.48 4.46
C GLN A 75 -18.33 -9.52 5.25
N LEU A 76 -18.37 -9.62 6.58
CA LEU A 76 -19.13 -8.70 7.43
C LEU A 76 -18.56 -7.26 7.35
N ILE A 77 -17.24 -7.12 7.38
CA ILE A 77 -16.57 -5.82 7.20
C ILE A 77 -16.92 -5.23 5.82
N ALA A 78 -16.87 -6.02 4.76
CA ALA A 78 -17.24 -5.57 3.43
C ALA A 78 -18.70 -5.13 3.36
N LEU A 79 -19.61 -5.85 3.99
CA LEU A 79 -21.05 -5.55 3.97
C LEU A 79 -21.40 -4.34 4.83
N PHE A 80 -20.85 -4.24 6.07
CA PHE A 80 -21.26 -3.22 7.04
C PHE A 80 -20.39 -1.97 7.06
N ILE A 81 -19.18 -2.02 6.48
CA ILE A 81 -18.26 -0.88 6.43
C ILE A 81 -18.01 -0.44 4.99
N TYR A 82 -17.50 -1.34 4.12
CA TYR A 82 -17.12 -0.95 2.76
C TYR A 82 -18.33 -0.52 1.93
N LEU A 83 -19.38 -1.33 1.93
CA LEU A 83 -20.57 -1.05 1.11
C LEU A 83 -21.27 0.25 1.51
N PRO A 84 -21.61 0.53 2.80
CA PRO A 84 -22.24 1.79 3.17
C PRO A 84 -21.36 3.01 2.88
N LEU A 85 -20.07 2.98 3.24
CA LEU A 85 -19.16 4.10 3.00
C LEU A 85 -18.96 4.36 1.51
N SER A 86 -18.81 3.32 0.70
CA SER A 86 -18.68 3.49 -0.75
C SER A 86 -19.95 4.06 -1.39
N LYS A 87 -21.14 3.62 -0.94
CA LYS A 87 -22.41 4.16 -1.42
C LYS A 87 -22.67 5.59 -0.95
N SER A 88 -22.27 5.92 0.28
CA SER A 88 -22.28 7.31 0.77
C SER A 88 -21.35 8.20 -0.06
N SER A 89 -20.14 7.73 -0.39
CA SER A 89 -19.24 8.45 -1.29
C SER A 89 -19.86 8.71 -2.66
N LEU A 90 -20.53 7.70 -3.22
CA LEU A 90 -21.23 7.85 -4.51
C LEU A 90 -22.37 8.88 -4.44
N LEU A 91 -23.15 8.86 -3.37
CA LEU A 91 -24.23 9.83 -3.16
C LEU A 91 -23.67 11.25 -3.03
N LEU A 92 -22.66 11.45 -2.16
CA LEU A 92 -22.01 12.75 -1.98
C LEU A 92 -21.38 13.26 -3.27
N SER A 93 -20.75 12.40 -4.06
CA SER A 93 -20.20 12.75 -5.37
C SER A 93 -21.27 13.22 -6.34
N LYS A 94 -22.44 12.54 -6.38
CA LYS A 94 -23.59 12.95 -7.20
C LYS A 94 -24.21 14.29 -6.77
N LEU A 95 -24.07 14.64 -5.50
CA LEU A 95 -24.48 15.94 -4.95
C LEU A 95 -23.42 17.05 -5.18
N GLY A 96 -22.33 16.75 -5.90
CA GLY A 96 -21.30 17.73 -6.24
C GLY A 96 -20.19 17.92 -5.20
N PHE A 97 -20.17 17.11 -4.14
CA PHE A 97 -19.09 17.18 -3.14
C PHE A 97 -17.81 16.50 -3.61
N ASN A 98 -16.66 17.07 -3.27
CA ASN A 98 -15.38 16.43 -3.51
C ASN A 98 -15.16 15.30 -2.49
N VAL A 99 -15.19 14.06 -2.97
CA VAL A 99 -15.03 12.84 -2.15
C VAL A 99 -13.64 12.22 -2.24
N SER A 100 -12.65 12.88 -2.84
CA SER A 100 -11.30 12.32 -3.04
C SER A 100 -10.60 11.91 -1.75
N SER A 101 -10.91 12.58 -0.63
CA SER A 101 -10.39 12.27 0.70
C SER A 101 -11.37 11.46 1.58
N PHE A 102 -12.54 11.11 1.05
CA PHE A 102 -13.50 10.33 1.82
C PHE A 102 -13.07 8.87 1.93
N PRO A 103 -13.22 8.24 3.11
CA PRO A 103 -12.84 6.85 3.31
C PRO A 103 -13.55 5.92 2.31
N LEU A 104 -12.81 4.99 1.72
CA LEU A 104 -13.31 4.00 0.77
C LEU A 104 -14.00 4.58 -0.49
N SER A 105 -13.78 5.87 -0.80
CA SER A 105 -14.31 6.50 -2.03
C SER A 105 -13.83 5.78 -3.30
N TYR A 106 -12.67 5.15 -3.29
CA TYR A 106 -12.16 4.32 -4.38
C TYR A 106 -13.16 3.24 -4.80
N TYR A 107 -13.93 2.69 -3.83
CA TYR A 107 -14.88 1.60 -4.08
C TYR A 107 -16.24 2.06 -4.59
N MET A 108 -16.52 3.34 -4.74
CA MET A 108 -17.86 3.84 -5.11
C MET A 108 -18.37 3.31 -6.45
N HIS A 109 -17.46 2.97 -7.38
CA HIS A 109 -17.77 2.36 -8.68
C HIS A 109 -17.35 0.89 -8.79
N GLN A 110 -16.84 0.29 -7.71
CA GLN A 110 -16.40 -1.10 -7.71
C GLN A 110 -17.55 -2.05 -7.35
N SER A 111 -17.38 -3.31 -7.77
CA SER A 111 -18.33 -4.37 -7.43
C SER A 111 -18.24 -4.75 -5.94
N PHE A 112 -19.30 -5.31 -5.40
CA PHE A 112 -19.27 -5.87 -4.05
C PHE A 112 -18.25 -7.03 -3.96
N TYR A 113 -18.06 -7.77 -5.04
CA TYR A 113 -17.03 -8.81 -5.11
C TYR A 113 -15.64 -8.24 -4.86
N THR A 114 -15.27 -7.12 -5.50
CA THR A 114 -14.00 -6.42 -5.26
C THR A 114 -13.87 -5.98 -3.80
N MET A 115 -14.92 -5.35 -3.24
CA MET A 115 -14.90 -4.90 -1.84
C MET A 115 -14.62 -6.04 -0.85
N ARG A 116 -15.28 -7.19 -1.03
CA ARG A 116 -15.10 -8.34 -0.14
C ARG A 116 -13.75 -9.03 -0.30
N THR A 117 -13.21 -9.07 -1.52
CA THR A 117 -11.88 -9.62 -1.79
C THR A 117 -10.80 -8.76 -1.17
N ASP A 118 -10.90 -7.44 -1.37
CA ASP A 118 -9.96 -6.48 -0.79
C ASP A 118 -10.08 -6.40 0.74
N ALA A 119 -11.28 -6.55 1.29
CA ALA A 119 -11.46 -6.67 2.73
C ALA A 119 -10.78 -7.94 3.29
N LEU A 120 -10.85 -9.08 2.58
CA LEU A 120 -10.17 -10.30 2.99
C LEU A 120 -8.64 -10.14 2.89
N ASP A 121 -8.13 -9.54 1.83
CA ASP A 121 -6.71 -9.25 1.68
C ASP A 121 -6.23 -8.33 2.81
N ARG A 122 -6.93 -7.22 3.02
CA ARG A 122 -6.60 -6.23 4.05
C ARG A 122 -6.61 -6.80 5.47
N PHE A 123 -7.71 -7.45 5.88
CA PHE A 123 -7.90 -7.92 7.25
C PHE A 123 -7.39 -9.35 7.50
N GLY A 124 -7.14 -10.11 6.44
CA GLY A 124 -6.56 -11.45 6.51
C GLY A 124 -5.03 -11.47 6.58
N THR A 125 -4.37 -10.38 6.21
CA THR A 125 -2.91 -10.30 6.14
C THR A 125 -2.31 -10.05 7.52
N ARG A 126 -1.41 -10.91 7.97
CA ARG A 126 -0.75 -10.81 9.29
C ARG A 126 0.31 -9.72 9.35
N LEU A 127 1.14 -9.63 8.29
CA LEU A 127 2.24 -8.68 8.22
C LEU A 127 1.97 -7.65 7.14
N GLU A 128 1.79 -6.41 7.54
CA GLU A 128 1.70 -5.26 6.66
C GLU A 128 2.52 -4.13 7.28
N GLN A 129 3.56 -3.72 6.59
CA GLN A 129 4.42 -2.61 6.99
C GLN A 129 4.15 -1.41 6.09
N ARG A 130 4.22 -0.21 6.65
CA ARG A 130 4.02 1.03 5.92
C ARG A 130 5.20 1.95 6.14
N TYR A 131 5.56 2.69 5.11
CA TYR A 131 6.75 3.50 5.07
C TYR A 131 6.42 4.92 4.64
N THR A 132 7.08 5.89 5.26
CA THR A 132 7.09 7.27 4.81
C THR A 132 7.95 7.42 3.55
N LYS A 133 7.74 8.52 2.83
CA LYS A 133 8.58 8.85 1.67
C LYS A 133 10.07 8.83 2.01
N ALA A 134 10.43 9.42 3.16
CA ALA A 134 11.82 9.51 3.63
C ALA A 134 12.42 8.13 3.92
N GLU A 135 11.68 7.23 4.58
CA GLU A 135 12.15 5.87 4.86
C GLU A 135 12.37 5.06 3.58
N ILE A 136 11.44 5.18 2.60
CA ILE A 136 11.61 4.51 1.30
C ILE A 136 12.84 5.02 0.58
N GLU A 137 13.04 6.35 0.55
CA GLU A 137 14.21 6.97 -0.08
C GLU A 137 15.50 6.50 0.58
N GLU A 138 15.55 6.47 1.91
CA GLU A 138 16.71 5.99 2.66
C GLU A 138 17.02 4.52 2.36
N MET A 139 16.00 3.65 2.38
CA MET A 139 16.18 2.23 2.05
C MET A 139 16.71 2.04 0.63
N MET A 140 16.19 2.80 -0.34
CA MET A 140 16.65 2.73 -1.73
C MET A 140 18.09 3.20 -1.87
N LYS A 141 18.47 4.31 -1.22
CA LYS A 141 19.87 4.82 -1.22
C LYS A 141 20.82 3.81 -0.60
N ARG A 142 20.48 3.28 0.57
CA ARG A 142 21.29 2.26 1.26
C ARG A 142 21.41 0.95 0.49
N ALA A 143 20.45 0.65 -0.37
CA ALA A 143 20.51 -0.50 -1.27
C ALA A 143 21.39 -0.27 -2.52
N GLY A 144 21.95 0.93 -2.71
CA GLY A 144 22.82 1.28 -3.84
C GLY A 144 22.05 1.82 -5.05
N LEU A 145 20.89 2.46 -4.81
CA LEU A 145 20.13 3.16 -5.86
C LEU A 145 20.38 4.67 -5.78
N VAL A 146 20.56 5.28 -6.94
CA VAL A 146 20.76 6.71 -7.14
C VAL A 146 19.68 7.28 -8.06
N GLY A 147 19.57 8.61 -8.13
CA GLY A 147 18.60 9.28 -9.01
C GLY A 147 17.14 8.95 -8.66
N ILE A 148 16.85 8.77 -7.39
CA ILE A 148 15.53 8.34 -6.90
C ILE A 148 14.50 9.43 -7.18
N ARG A 149 13.40 9.03 -7.82
CA ARG A 149 12.24 9.90 -8.12
C ARG A 149 10.97 9.22 -7.65
N PHE A 150 10.08 10.00 -7.04
CA PHE A 150 8.77 9.56 -6.58
C PHE A 150 7.67 10.06 -7.50
N SER A 151 6.58 9.29 -7.60
CA SER A 151 5.34 9.75 -8.21
C SER A 151 4.67 10.81 -7.34
N ASP A 152 4.20 11.89 -7.95
CA ASP A 152 3.43 12.94 -7.27
C ASP A 152 1.93 12.63 -7.19
N SER A 153 1.51 11.52 -7.79
CA SER A 153 0.13 11.04 -7.80
C SER A 153 0.01 9.65 -7.17
N ALA A 154 -1.21 9.28 -6.77
CA ALA A 154 -1.49 7.92 -6.30
C ALA A 154 -1.16 6.86 -7.39
N PRO A 155 -0.70 5.68 -6.99
CA PRO A 155 -0.48 5.22 -5.63
C PRO A 155 0.80 5.79 -4.99
N PHE A 156 0.69 6.32 -3.77
CA PHE A 156 1.83 6.80 -2.98
C PHE A 156 2.44 5.63 -2.18
N TRP A 157 3.75 5.47 -1.96
CA TRP A 157 4.78 6.18 -2.70
C TRP A 157 5.37 5.22 -3.72
N CYS A 158 5.10 5.47 -4.99
CA CYS A 158 5.75 4.75 -6.07
C CYS A 158 7.05 5.47 -6.42
N ALA A 159 8.16 4.75 -6.48
CA ALA A 159 9.49 5.31 -6.69
C ALA A 159 10.27 4.54 -7.74
N VAL A 160 11.09 5.25 -8.51
CA VAL A 160 12.10 4.67 -9.39
C VAL A 160 13.48 5.16 -8.96
N GLY A 161 14.46 4.25 -8.92
CA GLY A 161 15.86 4.57 -8.69
C GLY A 161 16.73 3.71 -9.59
N TYR A 162 17.96 4.12 -9.86
CA TYR A 162 18.90 3.46 -10.75
C TYR A 162 20.05 2.86 -9.96
N LYS A 163 20.41 1.61 -10.25
CA LYS A 163 21.59 1.01 -9.62
C LYS A 163 22.83 1.82 -9.94
N GLU A 164 23.58 2.17 -8.90
CA GLU A 164 24.82 2.92 -9.05
C GLU A 164 25.77 2.23 -10.03
N LYS A 165 26.38 3.01 -10.91
CA LYS A 165 27.43 2.53 -11.81
C LYS A 165 28.72 2.42 -10.99
N VAL A 166 29.36 1.27 -11.00
CA VAL A 166 30.73 1.14 -10.49
C VAL A 166 31.59 2.05 -11.37
N GLN A 167 32.21 3.07 -10.78
CA GLN A 167 33.25 3.83 -11.48
C GLN A 167 34.44 2.89 -11.64
N GLU A 168 34.81 2.59 -12.89
CA GLU A 168 36.05 1.94 -13.24
C GLU A 168 37.23 2.87 -13.03
#